data_d98dfe2d0ae428260ae0b381f1d4a427
#
_entry.id   d98dfe2d0ae428260ae0b381f1d4a427
#
_cell.length_a   1.000
_cell.length_b   1.000
_cell.length_c   1.000
_cell.angle_alpha   90.00
_cell.angle_beta   90.00
_cell.angle_gamma   90.00
#
_symmetry.space_group_name_H-M   'P 1'
#
loop_
_entity.id
_entity.type
_entity.pdbx_description
1 polymer ?
#
loop_
_entity_poly.entity_id
_entity_poly.type
_entity_poly.pdbx_seq_one_letter_code
_entity_poly.pdbx_strand_id
1 'polypeptide(L)'
;MTDTAWGWGLASIDAAGNTLDVWYPELTLGEAPAETSRPNHNFGAIAHDEADARGVRRMPVFTVSKLDEPIEDAADAYLRLHLLSMRLAKPNTLNLDGIFAKLNNVVWTNYGPFAVDDFALRKLDVMAATRQSGAVLAPHVDVNVLSIDKFPRMVDYVVPTGVRIGDADRVRLGAHLSEGTTVMHAGFVNFNAGTLGVSMVEGRVSQGVVVGNGSDIGGGASIMGTLSGGGKLKNSIGEHSLLGANAGIGISLGDNCVVEAGLYVTAGTKVTIYDKAKVAAGEPLETVKGAELSGKDKQGLVQALGVYFDTLVVCTASAMLVLLTPGWADSGKTGIELNEKLHKN
;
A
#
# COMPACT_ATOMS: atom_id res chain seq x y z
N MET A 1 6.92 -11.87 -17.21
CA MET A 1 7.56 -11.69 -15.88
C MET A 1 8.22 -13.01 -15.56
N THR A 2 9.32 -13.00 -14.85
CA THR A 2 9.92 -14.22 -14.29
C THR A 2 9.00 -14.73 -13.19
N ASP A 3 8.71 -16.03 -13.20
CA ASP A 3 7.74 -16.65 -12.29
C ASP A 3 8.35 -17.01 -10.93
N THR A 4 9.63 -16.67 -10.73
CA THR A 4 10.39 -16.97 -9.51
C THR A 4 11.19 -15.77 -9.02
N ALA A 5 11.45 -15.76 -7.72
CA ALA A 5 12.37 -14.85 -7.05
C ALA A 5 13.07 -15.56 -5.89
N TRP A 6 14.24 -15.07 -5.49
CA TRP A 6 14.99 -15.66 -4.41
C TRP A 6 15.86 -14.64 -3.67
N GLY A 7 16.26 -14.99 -2.46
CA GLY A 7 17.20 -14.21 -1.69
C GLY A 7 17.57 -14.83 -0.34
N TRP A 8 18.64 -14.32 0.23
CA TRP A 8 19.02 -14.58 1.60
C TRP A 8 18.37 -13.55 2.52
N GLY A 9 17.69 -14.03 3.55
CA GLY A 9 17.05 -13.22 4.58
C GLY A 9 17.59 -13.54 5.98
N LEU A 10 17.23 -12.69 6.93
CA LEU A 10 17.46 -12.88 8.35
C LEU A 10 16.11 -13.03 9.03
N ALA A 11 15.79 -14.25 9.45
CA ALA A 11 14.54 -14.59 10.12
C ALA A 11 14.64 -14.40 11.63
N SER A 12 13.61 -13.84 12.25
CA SER A 12 13.39 -13.89 13.70
C SER A 12 12.45 -15.03 14.01
N ILE A 13 12.89 -15.98 14.83
CA ILE A 13 12.16 -17.20 15.14
C ILE A 13 11.95 -17.27 16.65
N ASP A 14 10.70 -17.44 17.09
CA ASP A 14 10.34 -17.58 18.50
C ASP A 14 10.74 -18.95 19.09
N ALA A 15 10.53 -19.12 20.39
CA ALA A 15 10.85 -20.35 21.11
C ALA A 15 10.00 -21.56 20.64
N ALA A 16 8.84 -21.34 20.05
CA ALA A 16 7.97 -22.38 19.49
C ALA A 16 8.36 -22.77 18.06
N GLY A 17 9.32 -22.05 17.44
CA GLY A 17 9.75 -22.27 16.07
C GLY A 17 8.96 -21.50 15.02
N ASN A 18 8.09 -20.57 15.43
CA ASN A 18 7.35 -19.72 14.49
C ASN A 18 8.23 -18.61 13.97
N THR A 19 8.20 -18.37 12.67
CA THR A 19 8.84 -17.21 12.04
C THR A 19 8.00 -15.96 12.31
N LEU A 20 8.55 -15.01 13.05
CA LEU A 20 7.92 -13.73 13.37
C LEU A 20 8.08 -12.73 12.24
N ASP A 21 9.29 -12.64 11.68
CA ASP A 21 9.59 -11.85 10.49
C ASP A 21 10.77 -12.43 9.70
N VAL A 22 10.96 -11.91 8.48
CA VAL A 22 12.19 -12.12 7.72
C VAL A 22 12.55 -10.81 7.02
N TRP A 23 13.77 -10.34 7.23
CA TRP A 23 14.32 -9.19 6.52
C TRP A 23 15.20 -9.65 5.36
N TYR A 24 14.88 -9.20 4.14
CA TYR A 24 15.66 -9.44 2.93
C TYR A 24 16.34 -8.14 2.50
N PRO A 25 17.66 -7.99 2.69
CA PRO A 25 18.38 -6.79 2.26
C PRO A 25 18.46 -6.68 0.73
N GLU A 26 18.51 -7.82 0.04
CA GLU A 26 18.59 -7.92 -1.42
C GLU A 26 17.76 -9.10 -1.92
N LEU A 27 17.10 -8.91 -3.06
CA LEU A 27 16.33 -9.94 -3.74
C LEU A 27 16.65 -9.98 -5.22
N THR A 28 16.57 -11.17 -5.83
CA THR A 28 16.77 -11.38 -7.25
C THR A 28 15.54 -12.02 -7.88
N LEU A 29 15.10 -11.44 -9.00
CA LEU A 29 14.07 -12.04 -9.86
C LEU A 29 14.71 -13.07 -10.78
N GLY A 30 14.08 -14.21 -10.95
CA GLY A 30 14.54 -15.31 -11.81
C GLY A 30 14.85 -16.56 -11.02
N GLU A 31 15.38 -17.57 -11.73
CA GLU A 31 15.73 -18.85 -11.15
C GLU A 31 16.90 -18.73 -10.15
N ALA A 32 16.77 -19.44 -9.03
CA ALA A 32 17.84 -19.51 -8.05
C ALA A 32 19.01 -20.31 -8.63
N PRO A 33 20.28 -19.90 -8.41
CA PRO A 33 21.44 -20.67 -8.80
C PRO A 33 21.49 -22.00 -8.02
N ALA A 34 22.02 -23.05 -8.66
CA ALA A 34 22.14 -24.39 -8.08
C ALA A 34 22.99 -24.43 -6.82
N GLU A 35 23.98 -23.55 -6.73
CA GLU A 35 24.81 -23.36 -5.55
C GLU A 35 24.71 -21.90 -5.09
N THR A 36 24.19 -21.68 -3.88
CA THR A 36 24.14 -20.35 -3.27
C THR A 36 25.11 -20.28 -2.13
N SER A 37 26.16 -19.47 -2.27
CA SER A 37 26.94 -19.07 -1.11
C SER A 37 26.19 -17.96 -0.36
N ARG A 38 26.17 -18.05 0.98
CA ARG A 38 25.68 -16.95 1.80
C ARG A 38 26.41 -15.66 1.40
N PRO A 39 25.69 -14.54 1.17
CA PRO A 39 26.33 -13.27 0.85
C PRO A 39 27.38 -12.90 1.89
N ASN A 40 28.42 -12.22 1.44
CA ASN A 40 29.52 -11.75 2.29
C ASN A 40 29.09 -10.54 3.19
N HIS A 41 27.80 -10.40 3.44
CA HIS A 41 27.26 -9.43 4.38
C HIS A 41 27.37 -9.99 5.81
N ASN A 42 27.33 -9.12 6.79
CA ASN A 42 27.54 -9.46 8.21
C ASN A 42 26.40 -10.30 8.84
N PHE A 43 25.72 -11.15 8.05
CA PHE A 43 24.68 -12.05 8.59
C PHE A 43 25.21 -12.90 9.75
N GLY A 44 26.46 -13.38 9.65
CA GLY A 44 27.08 -14.16 10.72
C GLY A 44 27.33 -13.40 12.02
N ALA A 45 27.47 -12.08 11.94
CA ALA A 45 27.69 -11.23 13.12
C ALA A 45 26.35 -10.87 13.82
N ILE A 46 25.23 -10.94 13.09
CA ILE A 46 23.89 -10.62 13.61
C ILE A 46 23.12 -11.88 13.96
N ALA A 47 23.41 -13.00 13.27
CA ALA A 47 22.76 -14.29 13.51
C ALA A 47 23.20 -14.87 14.87
N HIS A 48 22.24 -15.41 15.61
CA HIS A 48 22.49 -16.12 16.86
C HIS A 48 21.49 -17.27 17.00
N ASP A 49 22.02 -18.46 17.31
CA ASP A 49 21.24 -19.68 17.46
C ASP A 49 20.58 -19.80 18.85
N GLU A 50 21.13 -19.10 19.84
CA GLU A 50 20.54 -18.99 21.17
C GLU A 50 19.47 -17.90 21.17
N ALA A 51 18.37 -18.16 21.88
CA ALA A 51 17.32 -17.15 22.04
C ALA A 51 17.85 -15.98 22.89
N ASP A 52 17.63 -14.77 22.41
CA ASP A 52 17.91 -13.56 23.17
C ASP A 52 16.87 -13.32 24.28
N ALA A 53 16.97 -12.19 24.98
CA ALA A 53 16.04 -11.86 26.08
C ALA A 53 14.56 -11.77 25.63
N ARG A 54 14.29 -11.59 24.33
CA ARG A 54 12.94 -11.64 23.75
C ARG A 54 12.43 -13.08 23.59
N GLY A 55 13.28 -14.08 23.78
CA GLY A 55 13.00 -15.46 23.41
C GLY A 55 13.10 -15.72 21.90
N VAL A 56 13.83 -14.88 21.17
CA VAL A 56 13.92 -14.90 19.71
C VAL A 56 15.32 -15.27 19.25
N ARG A 57 15.41 -16.22 18.32
CA ARG A 57 16.65 -16.53 17.58
C ARG A 57 16.68 -15.78 16.26
N ARG A 58 17.87 -15.39 15.81
CA ARG A 58 18.05 -14.79 14.47
C ARG A 58 18.83 -15.73 13.56
N MET A 59 18.16 -16.23 12.52
CA MET A 59 18.70 -17.25 11.64
C MET A 59 18.74 -16.76 10.19
N PRO A 60 19.86 -16.94 9.47
CA PRO A 60 19.88 -16.75 8.04
C PRO A 60 19.00 -17.81 7.36
N VAL A 61 18.18 -17.39 6.42
CA VAL A 61 17.32 -18.25 5.62
C VAL A 61 17.54 -17.96 4.14
N PHE A 62 17.56 -19.00 3.32
CA PHE A 62 17.53 -18.89 1.88
C PHE A 62 16.15 -19.27 1.38
N THR A 63 15.50 -18.35 0.69
CA THR A 63 14.12 -18.54 0.22
C THR A 63 14.08 -18.45 -1.29
N VAL A 64 13.36 -19.38 -1.91
CA VAL A 64 12.99 -19.36 -3.32
C VAL A 64 11.47 -19.31 -3.39
N SER A 65 10.94 -18.30 -4.05
CA SER A 65 9.50 -18.06 -4.19
C SER A 65 9.03 -18.32 -5.60
N LYS A 66 7.96 -19.06 -5.77
CA LYS A 66 7.22 -19.21 -7.03
C LYS A 66 6.06 -18.23 -7.03
N LEU A 67 6.22 -17.13 -7.76
CA LEU A 67 5.39 -15.92 -7.62
C LEU A 67 3.95 -16.07 -8.11
N ASP A 68 3.65 -17.09 -8.90
CA ASP A 68 2.33 -17.46 -9.44
C ASP A 68 1.58 -18.47 -8.56
N GLU A 69 2.29 -19.21 -7.66
CA GLU A 69 1.71 -20.16 -6.73
C GLU A 69 1.26 -19.47 -5.41
N PRO A 70 0.31 -20.06 -4.64
CA PRO A 70 -0.02 -19.58 -3.31
C PRO A 70 1.20 -19.52 -2.39
N ILE A 71 1.16 -18.67 -1.38
CA ILE A 71 2.26 -18.49 -0.42
C ILE A 71 2.51 -19.80 0.34
N GLU A 72 3.77 -20.26 0.34
CA GLU A 72 4.18 -21.49 0.97
C GLU A 72 4.31 -21.35 2.49
N ASP A 73 5.04 -20.35 2.97
CA ASP A 73 5.30 -20.10 4.39
C ASP A 73 5.48 -18.60 4.70
N ALA A 74 5.88 -18.28 5.92
CA ALA A 74 6.13 -16.91 6.33
C ALA A 74 7.33 -16.27 5.60
N ALA A 75 8.38 -17.06 5.32
CA ALA A 75 9.56 -16.53 4.62
C ALA A 75 9.21 -16.15 3.17
N ASP A 76 8.45 -16.98 2.47
CA ASP A 76 7.91 -16.66 1.15
C ASP A 76 6.99 -15.43 1.18
N ALA A 77 6.12 -15.31 2.18
CA ALA A 77 5.27 -14.14 2.36
C ALA A 77 6.09 -12.85 2.49
N TYR A 78 7.11 -12.84 3.38
CA TYR A 78 8.00 -11.69 3.56
C TYR A 78 8.80 -11.38 2.32
N LEU A 79 9.27 -12.39 1.56
CA LEU A 79 9.97 -12.19 0.30
C LEU A 79 9.09 -11.42 -0.70
N ARG A 80 7.84 -11.84 -0.89
CA ARG A 80 6.91 -11.16 -1.81
C ARG A 80 6.56 -9.74 -1.34
N LEU A 81 6.40 -9.51 -0.04
CA LEU A 81 6.19 -8.16 0.50
C LEU A 81 7.40 -7.25 0.22
N HIS A 82 8.63 -7.77 0.36
CA HIS A 82 9.84 -7.01 0.01
C HIS A 82 9.92 -6.70 -1.48
N LEU A 83 9.58 -7.65 -2.37
CA LEU A 83 9.56 -7.41 -3.82
C LEU A 83 8.67 -6.21 -4.19
N LEU A 84 7.51 -6.08 -3.55
CA LEU A 84 6.60 -4.96 -3.75
C LEU A 84 7.21 -3.65 -3.25
N SER A 85 7.74 -3.65 -2.02
CA SER A 85 8.30 -2.45 -1.40
C SER A 85 9.62 -2.00 -2.04
N MET A 86 10.44 -2.94 -2.53
CA MET A 86 11.65 -2.67 -3.30
C MET A 86 11.37 -2.27 -4.77
N ARG A 87 10.10 -2.22 -5.19
CA ARG A 87 9.67 -1.90 -6.55
C ARG A 87 10.12 -2.92 -7.60
N LEU A 88 10.49 -4.13 -7.19
CA LEU A 88 10.82 -5.25 -8.09
C LEU A 88 9.56 -5.90 -8.66
N ALA A 89 8.42 -5.73 -7.99
CA ALA A 89 7.10 -6.13 -8.47
C ALA A 89 6.08 -5.00 -8.28
N LYS A 90 5.04 -4.97 -9.12
CA LYS A 90 3.93 -4.02 -8.99
C LYS A 90 2.79 -4.64 -8.17
N PRO A 91 1.90 -3.83 -7.55
CA PRO A 91 0.70 -4.34 -6.91
C PRO A 91 -0.14 -5.20 -7.86
N ASN A 92 -0.73 -6.25 -7.33
CA ASN A 92 -1.58 -7.22 -8.05
C ASN A 92 -0.87 -8.05 -9.13
N THR A 93 0.46 -8.10 -9.14
CA THR A 93 1.22 -8.95 -10.09
C THR A 93 1.78 -10.22 -9.46
N LEU A 94 1.69 -10.36 -8.16
CA LEU A 94 2.11 -11.53 -7.38
C LEU A 94 0.89 -12.27 -6.83
N ASN A 95 0.96 -13.59 -6.76
CA ASN A 95 -0.02 -14.37 -6.00
C ASN A 95 0.25 -14.19 -4.51
N LEU A 96 -0.72 -13.67 -3.76
CA LEU A 96 -0.66 -13.48 -2.31
C LEU A 96 -1.71 -14.32 -1.57
N ASP A 97 -2.24 -15.35 -2.23
CA ASP A 97 -3.21 -16.25 -1.62
C ASP A 97 -2.59 -16.97 -0.42
N GLY A 98 -3.32 -16.97 0.67
CA GLY A 98 -2.85 -17.59 1.92
C GLY A 98 -2.04 -16.68 2.85
N ILE A 99 -1.68 -15.45 2.46
CA ILE A 99 -0.79 -14.57 3.24
C ILE A 99 -1.25 -14.39 4.69
N PHE A 100 -2.54 -14.21 4.94
CA PHE A 100 -3.07 -14.05 6.30
C PHE A 100 -2.96 -15.29 7.17
N ALA A 101 -2.94 -16.47 6.56
CA ALA A 101 -2.77 -17.74 7.28
C ALA A 101 -1.29 -18.04 7.58
N LYS A 102 -0.37 -17.53 6.74
CA LYS A 102 1.07 -17.81 6.85
C LYS A 102 1.81 -16.79 7.72
N LEU A 103 1.32 -15.55 7.82
CA LEU A 103 1.88 -14.55 8.71
C LEU A 103 1.32 -14.68 10.11
N ASN A 104 2.22 -14.66 11.10
CA ASN A 104 1.87 -14.65 12.51
C ASN A 104 1.46 -13.25 12.97
N ASN A 105 0.66 -13.17 14.03
CA ASN A 105 0.47 -11.94 14.78
C ASN A 105 1.72 -11.68 15.61
N VAL A 106 2.28 -10.48 15.52
CA VAL A 106 3.57 -10.12 16.14
C VAL A 106 3.41 -8.84 16.94
N VAL A 107 4.02 -8.77 18.10
CA VAL A 107 4.16 -7.53 18.87
C VAL A 107 5.42 -6.80 18.36
N TRP A 108 5.21 -5.74 17.61
CA TRP A 108 6.29 -4.91 17.06
C TRP A 108 6.74 -3.90 18.09
N THR A 109 8.04 -3.84 18.36
CA THR A 109 8.61 -2.96 19.39
C THR A 109 9.88 -2.27 18.90
N ASN A 110 10.36 -1.31 19.67
CA ASN A 110 11.67 -0.69 19.46
C ASN A 110 12.87 -1.65 19.66
N TYR A 111 12.64 -2.86 20.17
CA TYR A 111 13.61 -3.96 20.26
C TYR A 111 13.42 -5.03 19.17
N GLY A 112 12.51 -4.79 18.20
CA GLY A 112 12.14 -5.74 17.15
C GLY A 112 10.92 -6.57 17.51
N PRO A 113 10.69 -7.71 16.80
CA PRO A 113 9.50 -8.55 16.98
C PRO A 113 9.54 -9.38 18.26
N PHE A 114 8.38 -9.57 18.87
CA PHE A 114 8.12 -10.51 19.96
C PHE A 114 6.94 -11.40 19.60
N ALA A 115 6.95 -12.64 20.12
CA ALA A 115 5.75 -13.46 20.15
C ALA A 115 4.68 -12.80 21.04
N VAL A 116 3.40 -13.06 20.73
CA VAL A 116 2.29 -12.48 21.51
C VAL A 116 2.13 -13.18 22.85
N ASP A 117 2.26 -14.52 22.87
CA ASP A 117 1.81 -15.36 23.99
C ASP A 117 2.55 -15.11 25.30
N ASP A 118 3.87 -14.85 25.27
CA ASP A 118 4.68 -14.63 26.46
C ASP A 118 5.24 -13.20 26.57
N PHE A 119 4.71 -12.26 25.80
CA PHE A 119 5.22 -10.89 25.68
C PHE A 119 5.50 -10.21 27.01
N ALA A 120 4.60 -10.33 28.00
CA ALA A 120 4.74 -9.65 29.28
C ALA A 120 5.99 -10.12 30.06
N LEU A 121 6.30 -11.41 30.00
CA LEU A 121 7.49 -11.98 30.65
C LEU A 121 8.76 -11.60 29.88
N ARG A 122 8.74 -11.71 28.54
CA ARG A 122 9.85 -11.33 27.69
C ARG A 122 10.19 -9.84 27.77
N LYS A 123 9.17 -8.99 27.94
CA LYS A 123 9.39 -7.58 28.22
C LYS A 123 10.23 -7.37 29.47
N LEU A 124 9.94 -8.08 30.57
CA LEU A 124 10.73 -8.01 31.81
C LEU A 124 12.15 -8.53 31.59
N ASP A 125 12.33 -9.62 30.84
CA ASP A 125 13.65 -10.18 30.55
C ASP A 125 14.54 -9.19 29.78
N VAL A 126 13.97 -8.52 28.75
CA VAL A 126 14.67 -7.48 27.98
C VAL A 126 15.04 -6.29 28.86
N MET A 127 14.13 -5.83 29.71
CA MET A 127 14.41 -4.71 30.63
C MET A 127 15.53 -5.08 31.62
N ALA A 128 15.54 -6.31 32.13
CA ALA A 128 16.59 -6.80 33.04
C ALA A 128 17.95 -6.91 32.32
N ALA A 129 17.98 -7.51 31.13
CA ALA A 129 19.20 -7.65 30.31
C ALA A 129 19.79 -6.30 29.93
N THR A 130 18.96 -5.35 29.54
CA THR A 130 19.36 -3.98 29.19
C THR A 130 20.00 -3.28 30.40
N ARG A 131 19.43 -3.46 31.58
CA ARG A 131 19.97 -2.87 32.82
C ARG A 131 21.32 -3.50 33.22
N GLN A 132 21.48 -4.81 33.01
CA GLN A 132 22.71 -5.54 33.31
C GLN A 132 23.87 -5.19 32.37
N SER A 133 23.59 -4.79 31.14
CA SER A 133 24.63 -4.44 30.15
C SER A 133 25.43 -3.19 30.52
N GLY A 134 25.11 -2.52 31.61
CA GLY A 134 25.81 -1.32 32.09
C GLY A 134 25.63 -0.11 31.21
N ALA A 135 24.75 -0.21 30.18
CA ALA A 135 24.35 0.95 29.43
C ALA A 135 23.65 1.91 30.40
N VAL A 136 24.32 3.04 30.69
CA VAL A 136 23.69 4.17 31.39
C VAL A 136 22.60 4.70 30.49
N LEU A 137 21.47 4.05 30.54
CA LEU A 137 20.33 4.42 29.73
C LEU A 137 19.67 5.61 30.37
N ALA A 138 19.27 6.54 29.53
CA ALA A 138 18.31 7.55 29.90
C ALA A 138 17.16 6.88 30.70
N PRO A 139 16.59 7.54 31.69
CA PRO A 139 15.70 6.92 32.68
C PRO A 139 14.43 6.23 32.12
N HIS A 140 14.29 6.13 30.82
CA HIS A 140 13.09 5.66 30.12
C HIS A 140 13.33 4.70 28.96
N VAL A 141 14.38 3.87 28.98
CA VAL A 141 14.48 2.81 27.97
C VAL A 141 13.58 1.65 28.38
N ASP A 142 12.32 1.83 28.11
CA ASP A 142 11.33 0.77 28.21
C ASP A 142 11.12 0.10 26.84
N VAL A 143 10.58 -1.11 26.84
CA VAL A 143 10.09 -1.78 25.65
C VAL A 143 8.78 -1.09 25.24
N ASN A 144 8.84 -0.32 24.17
CA ASN A 144 7.68 0.38 23.61
C ASN A 144 7.03 -0.48 22.54
N VAL A 145 5.74 -0.77 22.72
CA VAL A 145 4.95 -1.45 21.69
C VAL A 145 4.54 -0.42 20.64
N LEU A 146 4.93 -0.68 19.40
CA LEU A 146 4.60 0.14 18.24
C LEU A 146 3.27 -0.31 17.62
N SER A 147 3.09 -1.63 17.47
CA SER A 147 1.84 -2.22 16.98
C SER A 147 1.76 -3.70 17.34
N ILE A 148 0.56 -4.27 17.15
CA ILE A 148 0.32 -5.72 17.15
C ILE A 148 -0.36 -6.01 15.84
N ASP A 149 0.35 -6.62 14.89
CA ASP A 149 -0.16 -6.86 13.54
C ASP A 149 0.63 -7.99 12.87
N LYS A 150 0.06 -8.54 11.80
CA LYS A 150 0.74 -9.47 10.89
C LYS A 150 1.72 -8.76 9.94
N PHE A 151 1.48 -7.48 9.65
CA PHE A 151 2.27 -6.69 8.70
C PHE A 151 3.06 -5.61 9.44
N PRO A 152 4.39 -5.62 9.35
CA PRO A 152 5.23 -4.56 9.92
C PRO A 152 5.18 -3.28 9.07
N ARG A 153 5.77 -2.22 9.61
CA ARG A 153 6.01 -0.96 8.89
C ARG A 153 7.04 -1.18 7.78
N MET A 154 6.79 -0.58 6.60
CA MET A 154 7.72 -0.67 5.47
C MET A 154 9.12 -0.21 5.85
N VAL A 155 9.25 0.94 6.48
CA VAL A 155 10.53 1.62 6.72
C VAL A 155 11.46 0.88 7.67
N ASP A 156 10.97 -0.09 8.43
CA ASP A 156 11.81 -0.95 9.26
C ASP A 156 12.57 -2.00 8.44
N TYR A 157 12.19 -2.21 7.17
CA TYR A 157 12.74 -3.23 6.26
C TYR A 157 13.26 -2.64 4.96
N VAL A 158 12.51 -1.73 4.36
CA VAL A 158 12.81 -1.11 3.06
C VAL A 158 12.65 0.40 3.17
N VAL A 159 13.71 1.13 2.85
CA VAL A 159 13.69 2.60 2.74
C VAL A 159 13.79 2.96 1.26
N PRO A 160 12.65 3.20 0.58
CA PRO A 160 12.66 3.49 -0.84
C PRO A 160 13.24 4.89 -1.13
N THR A 161 14.07 4.98 -2.17
CA THR A 161 14.63 6.26 -2.62
C THR A 161 13.58 7.15 -3.27
N GLY A 162 13.72 8.48 -3.17
CA GLY A 162 12.84 9.44 -3.83
C GLY A 162 11.39 9.47 -3.29
N VAL A 163 11.17 8.97 -2.07
CA VAL A 163 9.87 8.90 -1.40
C VAL A 163 9.92 9.65 -0.07
N ARG A 164 8.82 10.29 0.28
CA ARG A 164 8.62 10.88 1.61
C ARG A 164 7.49 10.15 2.33
N ILE A 165 7.75 9.76 3.58
CA ILE A 165 6.76 9.12 4.47
C ILE A 165 6.75 9.93 5.77
N GLY A 166 5.65 10.63 6.03
CA GLY A 166 5.52 11.52 7.19
C GLY A 166 5.37 10.79 8.52
N ASP A 167 4.85 9.55 8.48
CA ASP A 167 4.67 8.69 9.65
C ASP A 167 4.90 7.23 9.26
N ALA A 168 5.86 6.58 9.92
CA ALA A 168 6.25 5.21 9.64
C ALA A 168 5.09 4.20 9.77
N ASP A 169 4.17 4.43 10.71
CA ASP A 169 3.04 3.53 10.99
C ASP A 169 1.98 3.56 9.88
N ARG A 170 2.09 4.48 8.93
CA ARG A 170 1.12 4.69 7.87
C ARG A 170 1.39 3.88 6.60
N VAL A 171 2.53 3.23 6.50
CA VAL A 171 2.88 2.43 5.31
C VAL A 171 3.30 1.02 5.73
N ARG A 172 2.52 0.03 5.30
CA ARG A 172 2.82 -1.38 5.54
C ARG A 172 3.90 -1.89 4.61
N LEU A 173 4.75 -2.80 5.09
CA LEU A 173 5.61 -3.60 4.22
C LEU A 173 4.75 -4.31 3.16
N GLY A 174 5.17 -4.29 1.92
CA GLY A 174 4.38 -4.75 0.77
C GLY A 174 3.61 -3.62 0.06
N ALA A 175 3.68 -2.38 0.54
CA ALA A 175 3.26 -1.23 -0.23
C ALA A 175 4.29 -0.89 -1.31
N HIS A 176 3.82 -0.49 -2.50
CA HIS A 176 4.65 -0.07 -3.63
C HIS A 176 4.57 1.45 -3.78
N LEU A 177 5.64 2.15 -3.44
CA LEU A 177 5.69 3.60 -3.57
C LEU A 177 6.70 3.98 -4.66
N SER A 178 6.22 4.48 -5.79
CA SER A 178 7.09 4.98 -6.86
C SER A 178 7.81 6.27 -6.44
N GLU A 179 8.90 6.56 -7.12
CA GLU A 179 9.65 7.81 -6.92
C GLU A 179 8.74 9.04 -7.12
N GLY A 180 8.92 10.07 -6.30
CA GLY A 180 8.07 11.25 -6.25
C GLY A 180 6.83 11.10 -5.37
N THR A 181 6.57 9.93 -4.79
CA THR A 181 5.45 9.75 -3.86
C THR A 181 5.72 10.40 -2.52
N THR A 182 4.73 11.13 -2.01
CA THR A 182 4.70 11.62 -0.63
C THR A 182 3.49 11.05 0.10
N VAL A 183 3.72 10.24 1.14
CA VAL A 183 2.66 9.83 2.07
C VAL A 183 2.70 10.77 3.26
N MET A 184 1.65 11.59 3.38
CA MET A 184 1.52 12.57 4.46
C MET A 184 1.17 11.87 5.78
N HIS A 185 1.30 12.59 6.90
CA HIS A 185 1.08 12.04 8.24
C HIS A 185 -0.28 11.35 8.43
N ALA A 186 -1.35 11.86 7.81
CA ALA A 186 -2.69 11.25 7.86
C ALA A 186 -2.94 10.21 6.75
N GLY A 187 -2.04 10.10 5.75
CA GLY A 187 -2.15 9.12 4.68
C GLY A 187 -1.94 7.70 5.19
N PHE A 188 -2.47 6.72 4.44
CA PHE A 188 -2.24 5.30 4.73
C PHE A 188 -2.15 4.49 3.44
N VAL A 189 -1.10 3.65 3.32
CA VAL A 189 -0.94 2.73 2.19
C VAL A 189 -0.79 1.30 2.70
N ASN A 190 -1.72 0.45 2.28
CA ASN A 190 -1.73 -0.96 2.65
C ASN A 190 -0.74 -1.79 1.79
N PHE A 191 -0.45 -3.04 2.21
CA PHE A 191 0.31 -3.98 1.38
C PHE A 191 -0.42 -4.29 0.06
N ASN A 192 0.32 -4.69 -0.95
CA ASN A 192 -0.18 -4.94 -2.31
C ASN A 192 -0.97 -3.76 -2.91
N ALA A 193 -0.69 -2.54 -2.46
CA ALA A 193 -1.30 -1.30 -2.91
C ALA A 193 -0.20 -0.26 -3.14
N GLY A 194 -0.50 0.84 -3.79
CA GLY A 194 0.47 1.93 -3.89
C GLY A 194 0.30 2.83 -5.10
N THR A 195 1.38 3.54 -5.42
CA THR A 195 1.46 4.56 -6.45
C THR A 195 2.37 4.12 -7.59
N LEU A 196 2.04 4.47 -8.82
CA LEU A 196 2.84 4.15 -10.00
C LEU A 196 3.62 5.35 -10.57
N GLY A 197 3.71 6.43 -9.81
CA GLY A 197 4.43 7.65 -10.16
C GLY A 197 4.31 8.69 -9.05
N VAL A 198 4.52 9.95 -9.42
CA VAL A 198 4.37 11.10 -8.51
C VAL A 198 2.96 11.15 -7.96
N SER A 199 2.82 11.22 -6.64
CA SER A 199 1.50 11.26 -5.98
C SER A 199 1.63 11.82 -4.56
N MET A 200 0.65 12.58 -4.12
CA MET A 200 0.49 12.94 -2.71
C MET A 200 -0.66 12.14 -2.10
N VAL A 201 -0.35 11.38 -1.05
CA VAL A 201 -1.30 10.51 -0.37
C VAL A 201 -1.54 11.04 1.04
N GLU A 202 -2.68 11.70 1.25
CA GLU A 202 -3.18 12.15 2.55
C GLU A 202 -4.40 11.34 3.01
N GLY A 203 -4.94 10.51 2.13
CA GLY A 203 -6.05 9.61 2.38
C GLY A 203 -5.63 8.15 2.50
N ARG A 204 -6.60 7.25 2.47
CA ARG A 204 -6.42 5.81 2.66
C ARG A 204 -6.43 5.07 1.33
N VAL A 205 -5.30 4.39 1.03
CA VAL A 205 -5.13 3.49 -0.11
C VAL A 205 -5.24 2.05 0.39
N SER A 206 -6.38 1.41 0.14
CA SER A 206 -6.67 0.05 0.63
C SER A 206 -5.90 -1.02 -0.16
N GLN A 207 -5.83 -2.24 0.40
CA GLN A 207 -5.17 -3.37 -0.24
C GLN A 207 -5.65 -3.57 -1.69
N GLY A 208 -4.70 -3.72 -2.60
CA GLY A 208 -4.93 -3.96 -4.02
C GLY A 208 -5.23 -2.70 -4.84
N VAL A 209 -5.36 -1.55 -4.20
CA VAL A 209 -5.61 -0.28 -4.89
C VAL A 209 -4.32 0.26 -5.50
N VAL A 210 -4.41 0.68 -6.75
CA VAL A 210 -3.31 1.31 -7.49
C VAL A 210 -3.70 2.74 -7.86
N VAL A 211 -2.78 3.67 -7.62
CA VAL A 211 -2.92 5.10 -7.94
C VAL A 211 -1.96 5.44 -9.08
N GLY A 212 -2.49 5.97 -10.18
CA GLY A 212 -1.72 6.38 -11.36
C GLY A 212 -0.84 7.61 -11.11
N ASN A 213 0.10 7.84 -12.02
CA ASN A 213 1.03 8.95 -11.95
C ASN A 213 0.31 10.30 -11.98
N GLY A 214 0.77 11.26 -11.19
CA GLY A 214 0.20 12.60 -11.13
C GLY A 214 -1.17 12.69 -10.44
N SER A 215 -1.58 11.64 -9.71
CA SER A 215 -2.87 11.61 -9.00
C SER A 215 -2.70 11.78 -7.50
N ASP A 216 -3.57 12.59 -6.89
CA ASP A 216 -3.52 12.91 -5.47
C ASP A 216 -4.74 12.38 -4.72
N ILE A 217 -4.50 11.91 -3.50
CA ILE A 217 -5.50 11.37 -2.57
C ILE A 217 -5.63 12.36 -1.41
N GLY A 218 -6.67 13.16 -1.42
CA GLY A 218 -6.91 14.24 -0.45
C GLY A 218 -7.06 13.75 0.98
N GLY A 219 -6.87 14.68 1.92
CA GLY A 219 -6.91 14.41 3.36
C GLY A 219 -8.21 13.73 3.79
N GLY A 220 -8.08 12.57 4.47
CA GLY A 220 -9.22 11.78 4.92
C GLY A 220 -10.01 11.05 3.81
N ALA A 221 -9.61 11.18 2.56
CA ALA A 221 -10.23 10.43 1.47
C ALA A 221 -10.03 8.92 1.63
N SER A 222 -10.94 8.12 1.06
CA SER A 222 -10.95 6.66 1.24
C SER A 222 -11.24 5.93 -0.07
N ILE A 223 -10.34 5.04 -0.45
CA ILE A 223 -10.51 4.16 -1.60
C ILE A 223 -10.82 2.76 -1.10
N MET A 224 -12.00 2.23 -1.45
CA MET A 224 -12.35 0.84 -1.16
C MET A 224 -11.47 -0.10 -1.99
N GLY A 225 -10.98 -1.20 -1.37
CA GLY A 225 -10.08 -2.15 -2.03
C GLY A 225 -10.70 -2.84 -3.26
N THR A 226 -12.01 -3.06 -3.22
CA THR A 226 -12.77 -3.70 -4.30
C THR A 226 -14.02 -2.91 -4.63
N LEU A 227 -14.60 -3.20 -5.80
CA LEU A 227 -15.89 -2.66 -6.20
C LEU A 227 -16.89 -2.83 -5.06
N SER A 228 -17.54 -1.73 -4.65
CA SER A 228 -18.55 -1.78 -3.59
C SER A 228 -19.75 -2.63 -4.02
N GLY A 229 -20.30 -3.39 -3.08
CA GLY A 229 -21.41 -4.33 -3.37
C GLY A 229 -20.97 -5.77 -3.64
N GLY A 230 -19.71 -6.16 -3.34
CA GLY A 230 -19.25 -7.55 -3.33
C GLY A 230 -18.46 -8.01 -4.55
N GLY A 231 -17.90 -7.09 -5.33
CA GLY A 231 -17.04 -7.42 -6.47
C GLY A 231 -15.65 -7.92 -6.05
N LYS A 232 -15.03 -8.78 -6.89
CA LYS A 232 -13.61 -9.18 -6.75
C LYS A 232 -12.65 -8.21 -7.44
N LEU A 233 -13.17 -7.31 -8.29
CA LEU A 233 -12.36 -6.35 -9.03
C LEU A 233 -11.75 -5.33 -8.08
N LYS A 234 -10.43 -5.18 -8.16
CA LYS A 234 -9.70 -4.16 -7.40
C LYS A 234 -9.99 -2.78 -7.96
N ASN A 235 -10.21 -1.82 -7.08
CA ASN A 235 -10.34 -0.44 -7.47
C ASN A 235 -8.98 0.17 -7.82
N SER A 236 -8.99 1.12 -8.74
CA SER A 236 -7.81 1.89 -9.15
C SER A 236 -8.19 3.33 -9.42
N ILE A 237 -7.20 4.21 -9.36
CA ILE A 237 -7.28 5.58 -9.84
C ILE A 237 -6.30 5.72 -10.99
N GLY A 238 -6.74 6.27 -12.11
CA GLY A 238 -5.92 6.55 -13.28
C GLY A 238 -4.92 7.67 -13.04
N GLU A 239 -4.36 8.21 -14.10
CA GLU A 239 -3.37 9.28 -14.05
C GLU A 239 -4.03 10.66 -13.94
N HIS A 240 -3.31 11.64 -13.37
CA HIS A 240 -3.73 13.05 -13.28
C HIS A 240 -5.12 13.25 -12.67
N SER A 241 -5.47 12.44 -11.68
CA SER A 241 -6.78 12.43 -11.02
C SER A 241 -6.69 12.94 -9.59
N LEU A 242 -7.75 13.55 -9.10
CA LEU A 242 -7.85 14.07 -7.73
C LEU A 242 -9.04 13.43 -7.00
N LEU A 243 -8.76 12.80 -5.88
CA LEU A 243 -9.78 12.46 -4.89
C LEU A 243 -9.78 13.53 -3.81
N GLY A 244 -10.82 14.36 -3.79
CA GLY A 244 -10.93 15.50 -2.87
C GLY A 244 -10.95 15.08 -1.39
N ALA A 245 -10.70 16.02 -0.49
CA ALA A 245 -10.65 15.77 0.95
C ALA A 245 -11.96 15.12 1.44
N ASN A 246 -11.85 14.08 2.29
CA ASN A 246 -12.97 13.30 2.80
C ASN A 246 -13.88 12.69 1.72
N ALA A 247 -13.44 12.63 0.46
CA ALA A 247 -14.15 11.91 -0.56
C ALA A 247 -13.93 10.40 -0.44
N GLY A 248 -14.80 9.60 -1.05
CA GLY A 248 -14.66 8.15 -1.04
C GLY A 248 -15.10 7.52 -2.35
N ILE A 249 -14.41 6.47 -2.77
CA ILE A 249 -14.77 5.72 -3.95
C ILE A 249 -14.85 4.21 -3.68
N GLY A 250 -15.90 3.61 -4.23
CA GLY A 250 -16.09 2.17 -4.30
C GLY A 250 -16.18 1.66 -5.74
N ILE A 251 -15.68 2.45 -6.69
CA ILE A 251 -15.50 2.16 -8.11
C ILE A 251 -14.10 2.58 -8.54
N SER A 252 -13.61 2.08 -9.66
CA SER A 252 -12.36 2.59 -10.24
C SER A 252 -12.62 3.92 -10.96
N LEU A 253 -11.63 4.82 -10.91
CA LEU A 253 -11.59 6.04 -11.70
C LEU A 253 -10.57 5.88 -12.85
N GLY A 254 -10.87 6.50 -13.98
CA GLY A 254 -9.92 6.64 -15.10
C GLY A 254 -8.96 7.81 -14.88
N ASP A 255 -8.35 8.24 -15.99
CA ASP A 255 -7.44 9.38 -16.01
C ASP A 255 -8.21 10.72 -15.96
N ASN A 256 -7.55 11.77 -15.47
CA ASN A 256 -8.07 13.14 -15.39
C ASN A 256 -9.41 13.28 -14.65
N CYS A 257 -9.67 12.39 -13.69
CA CYS A 257 -10.90 12.40 -12.91
C CYS A 257 -10.77 13.26 -11.65
N VAL A 258 -11.81 13.99 -11.32
CA VAL A 258 -11.91 14.73 -10.04
C VAL A 258 -13.16 14.27 -9.30
N VAL A 259 -12.96 13.85 -8.06
CA VAL A 259 -14.07 13.63 -7.11
C VAL A 259 -14.05 14.75 -6.10
N GLU A 260 -15.15 15.51 -6.04
CA GLU A 260 -15.30 16.65 -5.13
C GLU A 260 -15.15 16.25 -3.67
N ALA A 261 -14.65 17.15 -2.84
CA ALA A 261 -14.48 16.94 -1.41
C ALA A 261 -15.80 16.54 -0.73
N GLY A 262 -15.73 15.54 0.15
CA GLY A 262 -16.89 15.03 0.88
C GLY A 262 -17.83 14.15 0.08
N LEU A 263 -17.55 13.87 -1.19
CA LEU A 263 -18.40 13.06 -2.05
C LEU A 263 -18.03 11.58 -1.98
N TYR A 264 -19.01 10.69 -1.80
CA TYR A 264 -18.84 9.25 -1.90
C TYR A 264 -19.49 8.70 -3.18
N VAL A 265 -18.69 8.04 -4.02
CA VAL A 265 -19.13 7.38 -5.25
C VAL A 265 -18.97 5.87 -5.13
N THR A 266 -20.09 5.17 -5.07
CA THR A 266 -20.13 3.70 -4.92
C THR A 266 -20.82 3.05 -6.12
N ALA A 267 -20.79 1.72 -6.19
CA ALA A 267 -21.46 0.97 -7.25
C ALA A 267 -22.95 1.28 -7.37
N GLY A 268 -23.63 1.58 -6.25
CA GLY A 268 -25.06 1.90 -6.22
C GLY A 268 -25.39 3.37 -6.45
N THR A 269 -24.40 4.25 -6.49
CA THR A 269 -24.62 5.69 -6.65
C THR A 269 -25.19 5.98 -8.03
N LYS A 270 -26.28 6.75 -8.08
CA LYS A 270 -26.86 7.23 -9.34
C LYS A 270 -26.06 8.42 -9.85
N VAL A 271 -25.55 8.30 -11.07
CA VAL A 271 -24.75 9.30 -11.74
C VAL A 271 -25.48 9.77 -12.98
N THR A 272 -25.82 11.06 -13.03
CA THR A 272 -26.38 11.67 -14.22
C THR A 272 -25.26 12.21 -15.09
N ILE A 273 -25.19 11.73 -16.32
CA ILE A 273 -24.19 12.13 -17.32
C ILE A 273 -24.64 13.45 -17.93
N TYR A 274 -23.85 14.50 -17.73
CA TYR A 274 -24.12 15.80 -18.31
C TYR A 274 -23.62 15.84 -19.75
N ASP A 275 -24.52 16.16 -20.68
CA ASP A 275 -24.23 16.38 -22.08
C ASP A 275 -24.69 17.80 -22.46
N LYS A 276 -23.73 18.68 -22.78
CA LYS A 276 -24.00 20.08 -23.11
C LYS A 276 -24.92 20.23 -24.33
N ALA A 277 -24.80 19.34 -25.32
CA ALA A 277 -25.61 19.39 -26.50
C ALA A 277 -27.04 19.00 -26.17
N LYS A 278 -27.25 17.95 -25.40
CA LYS A 278 -28.56 17.52 -24.91
C LYS A 278 -29.25 18.57 -24.05
N VAL A 279 -28.47 19.18 -23.11
CA VAL A 279 -29.01 20.28 -22.29
C VAL A 279 -29.44 21.45 -23.14
N ALA A 280 -28.65 21.86 -24.13
CA ALA A 280 -28.99 22.94 -25.05
C ALA A 280 -30.23 22.60 -25.94
N ALA A 281 -30.42 21.33 -26.27
CA ALA A 281 -31.57 20.84 -27.03
C ALA A 281 -32.81 20.59 -26.16
N GLY A 282 -32.69 20.70 -24.81
CA GLY A 282 -33.80 20.37 -23.91
C GLY A 282 -34.09 18.86 -23.83
N GLU A 283 -33.11 18.03 -24.19
CA GLU A 283 -33.23 16.56 -24.16
C GLU A 283 -32.92 16.01 -22.77
N PRO A 284 -33.51 14.86 -22.36
CA PRO A 284 -33.27 14.24 -21.10
C PRO A 284 -31.83 13.72 -21.00
N LEU A 285 -31.20 13.94 -19.83
CA LEU A 285 -29.89 13.40 -19.52
C LEU A 285 -29.96 11.94 -19.08
N GLU A 286 -28.94 11.19 -19.45
CA GLU A 286 -28.79 9.79 -19.03
C GLU A 286 -28.41 9.68 -17.57
N THR A 287 -29.00 8.74 -16.83
CA THR A 287 -28.62 8.42 -15.45
C THR A 287 -28.29 6.93 -15.36
N VAL A 288 -27.08 6.64 -14.90
CA VAL A 288 -26.53 5.29 -14.76
C VAL A 288 -26.12 5.02 -13.30
N LYS A 289 -25.92 3.76 -12.95
CA LYS A 289 -25.33 3.40 -11.66
C LYS A 289 -23.81 3.46 -11.74
N GLY A 290 -23.14 3.81 -10.61
CA GLY A 290 -21.68 3.81 -10.53
C GLY A 290 -21.04 2.48 -10.95
N ALA A 291 -21.67 1.34 -10.65
CA ALA A 291 -21.21 0.02 -11.12
C ALA A 291 -21.12 -0.08 -12.65
N GLU A 292 -21.99 0.58 -13.37
CA GLU A 292 -22.01 0.58 -14.85
C GLU A 292 -20.86 1.41 -15.41
N LEU A 293 -20.38 2.39 -14.64
CA LEU A 293 -19.20 3.20 -14.95
C LEU A 293 -17.89 2.49 -14.61
N SER A 294 -17.90 1.56 -13.65
CA SER A 294 -16.70 0.92 -13.10
C SER A 294 -16.30 -0.39 -13.77
N GLY A 295 -16.95 -0.92 -14.76
CA GLY A 295 -16.64 -2.33 -14.79
C GLY A 295 -16.89 -3.18 -15.99
N LYS A 296 -17.00 -2.71 -17.17
CA LYS A 296 -17.27 -3.64 -18.30
C LYS A 296 -16.10 -3.93 -19.19
N ASP A 297 -15.08 -3.15 -19.18
CA ASP A 297 -13.86 -3.45 -19.93
C ASP A 297 -12.83 -2.39 -19.56
N LYS A 298 -11.69 -2.80 -19.00
CA LYS A 298 -10.65 -1.83 -18.59
C LYS A 298 -10.23 -0.92 -19.75
N GLN A 299 -10.34 -1.39 -21.00
CA GLN A 299 -10.02 -0.58 -22.19
C GLN A 299 -11.22 0.24 -22.69
N GLY A 300 -12.43 -0.28 -22.64
CA GLY A 300 -13.63 0.44 -23.08
C GLY A 300 -14.07 1.52 -22.10
N LEU A 301 -13.92 1.28 -20.79
CA LEU A 301 -14.27 2.24 -19.76
C LEU A 301 -13.25 3.36 -19.65
N VAL A 302 -11.96 3.05 -19.73
CA VAL A 302 -10.88 4.05 -19.76
C VAL A 302 -11.03 4.95 -20.99
N GLN A 303 -11.38 4.43 -22.14
CA GLN A 303 -11.70 5.25 -23.32
C GLN A 303 -13.03 6.02 -23.17
N ALA A 304 -14.06 5.41 -22.59
CA ALA A 304 -15.32 6.11 -22.35
C ALA A 304 -15.20 7.18 -21.27
N LEU A 305 -14.47 6.90 -20.20
CA LEU A 305 -14.18 7.87 -19.13
C LEU A 305 -13.16 8.90 -19.60
N GLY A 306 -12.12 8.54 -20.30
CA GLY A 306 -11.11 9.47 -20.85
C GLY A 306 -11.66 10.39 -21.95
N VAL A 307 -12.69 9.97 -22.65
CA VAL A 307 -13.41 10.81 -23.65
C VAL A 307 -14.47 11.71 -22.99
N TYR A 308 -14.94 11.35 -21.79
CA TYR A 308 -16.04 12.06 -21.14
C TYR A 308 -15.63 12.86 -19.90
N PHE A 309 -14.41 12.75 -19.40
CA PHE A 309 -14.00 13.37 -18.13
C PHE A 309 -12.99 14.53 -18.29
N ASP A 310 -13.37 15.58 -18.92
CA ASP A 310 -13.13 16.95 -18.42
C ASP A 310 -14.25 17.22 -17.39
N THR A 311 -14.27 16.52 -16.23
CA THR A 311 -15.50 16.45 -15.46
C THR A 311 -15.32 16.89 -14.02
N LEU A 312 -16.08 17.87 -13.64
CA LEU A 312 -16.40 18.23 -12.27
C LEU A 312 -17.60 17.41 -11.79
N VAL A 313 -17.44 16.58 -10.76
CA VAL A 313 -18.56 15.93 -10.08
C VAL A 313 -19.07 16.86 -8.98
N VAL A 314 -20.22 17.49 -9.19
CA VAL A 314 -20.87 18.34 -8.20
C VAL A 314 -22.00 17.57 -7.53
N CYS A 315 -21.98 17.48 -6.20
CA CYS A 315 -23.06 16.90 -5.41
C CYS A 315 -24.00 17.98 -4.90
N THR A 316 -25.30 17.84 -5.17
CA THR A 316 -26.33 18.52 -4.39
C THR A 316 -27.07 17.51 -3.52
N ALA A 317 -27.61 17.90 -2.39
CA ALA A 317 -28.16 17.03 -1.33
C ALA A 317 -29.24 16.01 -1.81
N SER A 318 -29.66 16.00 -3.03
CA SER A 318 -30.71 15.11 -3.56
C SER A 318 -30.40 14.43 -4.89
N ALA A 319 -29.33 14.80 -5.59
CA ALA A 319 -28.90 14.16 -6.84
C ALA A 319 -27.43 14.45 -7.08
N MET A 320 -26.69 13.44 -7.51
CA MET A 320 -25.32 13.62 -7.98
C MET A 320 -25.38 14.09 -9.43
N LEU A 321 -24.93 15.30 -9.69
CA LEU A 321 -24.79 15.85 -11.03
C LEU A 321 -23.32 15.76 -11.43
N VAL A 322 -23.01 14.94 -12.43
CA VAL A 322 -21.72 14.92 -13.09
C VAL A 322 -21.77 15.94 -14.22
N LEU A 323 -21.08 17.07 -14.03
CA LEU A 323 -20.95 18.08 -15.07
C LEU A 323 -19.76 17.73 -15.97
N LEU A 324 -20.05 17.22 -17.17
CA LEU A 324 -19.09 17.05 -18.24
C LEU A 324 -19.06 18.35 -19.03
N THR A 325 -18.05 19.17 -18.89
CA THR A 325 -17.85 20.35 -19.74
C THR A 325 -16.64 20.15 -20.62
N PRO A 326 -16.81 19.76 -21.90
CA PRO A 326 -15.73 19.94 -22.87
C PRO A 326 -15.34 21.42 -22.90
N GLY A 327 -14.09 21.72 -22.57
CA GLY A 327 -13.58 23.09 -22.57
C GLY A 327 -13.36 23.74 -21.21
N TRP A 328 -13.51 23.00 -20.11
CA TRP A 328 -13.11 23.52 -18.80
C TRP A 328 -11.58 23.67 -18.69
N ALA A 329 -10.82 22.80 -19.35
CA ALA A 329 -9.36 22.94 -19.51
C ALA A 329 -8.94 24.21 -20.25
N ASP A 330 -9.79 24.74 -21.14
CA ASP A 330 -9.49 25.97 -21.90
C ASP A 330 -9.74 27.26 -21.10
N SER A 331 -10.37 27.20 -19.93
CA SER A 331 -10.67 28.40 -19.14
C SER A 331 -9.45 28.96 -18.37
N GLY A 332 -8.29 28.33 -18.44
CA GLY A 332 -7.03 28.79 -17.84
C GLY A 332 -7.03 28.89 -16.30
N LYS A 333 -8.10 28.43 -15.63
CA LYS A 333 -8.28 28.59 -14.17
C LYS A 333 -8.45 27.27 -13.39
N THR A 334 -8.37 26.13 -14.06
CA THR A 334 -8.79 24.87 -13.44
C THR A 334 -7.98 23.64 -13.85
N GLY A 335 -6.78 23.83 -14.33
CA GLY A 335 -5.83 22.72 -14.32
C GLY A 335 -5.60 22.29 -12.89
N ILE A 336 -5.66 20.98 -12.62
CA ILE A 336 -5.08 20.43 -11.39
C ILE A 336 -3.58 20.71 -11.50
N GLU A 337 -3.16 21.89 -11.09
CA GLU A 337 -1.75 22.16 -10.86
C GLU A 337 -1.40 21.46 -9.55
N LEU A 338 -0.86 20.25 -9.67
CA LEU A 338 -0.17 19.65 -8.55
C LEU A 338 0.84 20.67 -8.06
N ASN A 339 0.84 20.96 -6.76
CA ASN A 339 1.79 21.88 -6.20
C ASN A 339 3.19 21.28 -6.30
N GLU A 340 3.91 21.57 -7.40
CA GLU A 340 5.25 21.06 -7.68
C GLU A 340 6.22 21.21 -6.51
N LYS A 341 6.01 22.20 -5.63
CA LYS A 341 6.83 22.38 -4.44
C LYS A 341 6.62 21.27 -3.39
N LEU A 342 5.45 20.65 -3.36
CA LEU A 342 5.15 19.55 -2.44
C LEU A 342 5.72 18.22 -2.93
N HIS A 343 5.95 18.09 -4.24
CA HIS A 343 6.52 16.91 -4.87
C HIS A 343 8.06 16.95 -5.03
N LYS A 344 8.72 18.03 -4.63
CA LYS A 344 10.19 18.07 -4.58
C LYS A 344 10.69 17.30 -3.37
N ASN A 345 11.31 16.16 -3.62
CA ASN A 345 12.03 15.32 -2.65
C ASN A 345 13.49 15.76 -2.51
#